data_25c9a063179b25cc092112dc2366e2ad
#
_entry.id   25c9a063179b25cc092112dc2366e2ad
#
_cell.length_a   1.000
_cell.length_b   1.000
_cell.length_c   1.000
_cell.angle_alpha   90.00
_cell.angle_beta   90.00
_cell.angle_gamma   90.00
#
_symmetry.space_group_name_H-M   'P 1'
#
loop_
_entity.id
_entity.type
_entity.pdbx_description
1 polymer ?
#
loop_
_entity_poly.entity_id
_entity_poly.type
_entity_poly.pdbx_seq_one_letter_code
_entity_poly.pdbx_strand_id
1 'polypeptide(L)'
;TDNADLVAFEERGREDRHQFRFIVSPEDAEQLDDLRRYTRHLMSRMEADLGTNLDWVAVNHWNTDNPHTHVVLRGKDDAGKDLIISRDYIAQGMRGRASELATEWLGPRTELEIQQSLRREVDQERWTSLDRTLQRETQGGLIHVNRPTDDPVPKQQRALLIGRLQRLQRMGQAHESAPGVWAVHAEAEQVLRAMGERGDIVRTMQRAMGGVP
;
A
#
# COMPACT_ATOMS: atom_id res chain seq x y z
N THR A 1 7.01 22.94 -5.65
CA THR A 1 7.89 23.00 -6.82
C THR A 1 8.07 21.63 -7.41
N ASP A 2 8.28 21.49 -8.73
CA ASP A 2 8.47 20.21 -9.40
C ASP A 2 9.89 19.65 -9.23
N ASN A 3 10.83 20.52 -8.88
CA ASN A 3 12.19 20.14 -8.50
C ASN A 3 12.38 20.53 -7.04
N ALA A 4 12.34 19.52 -6.15
CA ALA A 4 12.63 19.73 -4.75
C ALA A 4 14.13 19.95 -4.56
N ASP A 5 14.49 20.98 -3.78
CA ASP A 5 15.86 21.15 -3.30
C ASP A 5 16.07 20.20 -2.12
N LEU A 6 16.62 19.02 -2.42
CA LEU A 6 16.85 17.98 -1.42
C LEU A 6 17.93 18.37 -0.41
N VAL A 7 18.93 19.16 -0.81
CA VAL A 7 19.98 19.64 0.09
C VAL A 7 19.39 20.59 1.13
N ALA A 8 18.61 21.58 0.68
CA ALA A 8 17.93 22.49 1.59
C ALA A 8 16.89 21.79 2.48
N PHE A 9 16.22 20.73 1.96
CA PHE A 9 15.29 19.94 2.77
C PHE A 9 16.05 19.16 3.87
N GLU A 10 17.17 18.52 3.52
CA GLU A 10 18.02 17.80 4.47
C GLU A 10 18.59 18.74 5.54
N GLU A 11 19.09 19.92 5.15
CA GLU A 11 19.58 20.92 6.07
C GLU A 11 18.53 21.37 7.08
N ARG A 12 17.29 21.64 6.63
CA ARG A 12 16.18 22.00 7.52
C ARG A 12 15.77 20.86 8.46
N GLY A 13 15.95 19.62 8.04
CA GLY A 13 15.59 18.41 8.80
C GLY A 13 16.70 17.89 9.71
N ARG A 14 17.91 18.47 9.67
CA ARG A 14 19.11 17.92 10.35
C ARG A 14 18.94 17.79 11.86
N GLU A 15 18.23 18.71 12.49
CA GLU A 15 17.97 18.75 13.93
C GLU A 15 16.59 18.21 14.32
N ASP A 16 15.83 17.67 13.36
CA ASP A 16 14.53 17.10 13.66
C ASP A 16 14.69 15.81 14.47
N ARG A 17 13.92 15.69 15.55
CA ARG A 17 13.94 14.50 16.40
C ARG A 17 13.55 13.23 15.66
N HIS A 18 12.66 13.35 14.65
CA HIS A 18 12.15 12.26 13.83
C HIS A 18 11.68 12.78 12.47
N GLN A 19 11.43 11.86 11.57
CA GLN A 19 10.78 12.09 10.29
C GLN A 19 9.79 10.97 10.01
N PHE A 20 8.76 11.25 9.20
CA PHE A 20 7.83 10.25 8.74
C PHE A 20 8.16 9.85 7.31
N ARG A 21 8.05 8.56 7.02
CA ARG A 21 8.22 8.00 5.68
C ARG A 21 7.03 7.12 5.37
N PHE A 22 6.40 7.33 4.24
CA PHE A 22 5.30 6.51 3.80
C PHE A 22 5.21 6.45 2.27
N ILE A 23 4.46 5.49 1.77
CA ILE A 23 4.25 5.27 0.35
C ILE A 23 2.80 5.54 0.04
N VAL A 24 2.56 6.40 -0.95
CA VAL A 24 1.25 6.65 -1.54
C VAL A 24 1.15 5.77 -2.79
N SER A 25 0.37 4.70 -2.70
CA SER A 25 0.17 3.74 -3.78
C SER A 25 -1.33 3.49 -3.97
N PRO A 26 -2.02 4.33 -4.75
CA PRO A 26 -3.40 4.08 -5.13
C PRO A 26 -3.49 2.79 -5.95
N GLU A 27 -4.50 1.97 -5.70
CA GLU A 27 -4.68 0.72 -6.46
C GLU A 27 -4.90 0.96 -7.95
N ASP A 28 -5.52 2.11 -8.29
CA ASP A 28 -5.80 2.54 -9.66
C ASP A 28 -4.82 3.63 -10.13
N ALA A 29 -3.59 3.62 -9.65
CA ALA A 29 -2.60 4.63 -9.99
C ALA A 29 -2.34 4.75 -11.50
N GLU A 30 -2.51 3.65 -12.25
CA GLU A 30 -2.41 3.65 -13.72
C GLU A 30 -3.52 4.47 -14.40
N GLN A 31 -4.66 4.66 -13.74
CA GLN A 31 -5.80 5.43 -14.25
C GLN A 31 -5.71 6.90 -13.83
N LEU A 32 -4.80 7.24 -12.92
CA LEU A 32 -4.55 8.62 -12.51
C LEU A 32 -3.66 9.31 -13.54
N ASP A 33 -4.16 10.35 -14.18
CA ASP A 33 -3.41 11.14 -15.16
C ASP A 33 -2.14 11.76 -14.57
N ASP A 34 -2.17 12.11 -13.28
CA ASP A 34 -1.06 12.77 -12.59
C ASP A 34 -0.97 12.37 -11.11
N LEU A 35 -0.14 11.33 -10.83
CA LEU A 35 0.14 10.88 -9.46
C LEU A 35 0.81 11.97 -8.60
N ARG A 36 1.58 12.88 -9.20
CA ARG A 36 2.20 14.02 -8.51
C ARG A 36 1.14 14.98 -7.99
N ARG A 37 0.19 15.33 -8.84
CA ARG A 37 -0.94 16.18 -8.48
C ARG A 37 -1.80 15.49 -7.41
N TYR A 38 -2.07 14.21 -7.57
CA TYR A 38 -2.79 13.40 -6.58
C TYR A 38 -2.10 13.44 -5.20
N THR A 39 -0.78 13.19 -5.16
CA THR A 39 -0.01 13.23 -3.91
C THR A 39 -0.05 14.62 -3.26
N ARG A 40 0.04 15.69 -4.03
CA ARG A 40 -0.09 17.06 -3.49
C ARG A 40 -1.45 17.33 -2.86
N HIS A 41 -2.53 16.90 -3.51
CA HIS A 41 -3.86 17.05 -2.94
C HIS A 41 -4.03 16.21 -1.66
N LEU A 42 -3.47 15.01 -1.62
CA LEU A 42 -3.47 14.20 -0.41
C LEU A 42 -2.72 14.87 0.74
N MET A 43 -1.54 15.42 0.47
CA MET A 43 -0.76 16.15 1.47
C MET A 43 -1.49 17.42 1.95
N SER A 44 -2.15 18.16 1.07
CA SER A 44 -2.96 19.32 1.47
C SER A 44 -4.15 18.93 2.37
N ARG A 45 -4.77 17.77 2.14
CA ARG A 45 -5.80 17.25 3.06
C ARG A 45 -5.21 16.86 4.42
N MET A 46 -4.03 16.27 4.40
CA MET A 46 -3.30 15.96 5.62
C MET A 46 -2.95 17.22 6.42
N GLU A 47 -2.53 18.29 5.76
CA GLU A 47 -2.30 19.61 6.38
C GLU A 47 -3.57 20.15 7.04
N ALA A 48 -4.70 20.07 6.35
CA ALA A 48 -5.99 20.49 6.88
C ALA A 48 -6.42 19.66 8.11
N ASP A 49 -6.24 18.35 8.07
CA ASP A 49 -6.59 17.44 9.16
C ASP A 49 -5.71 17.64 10.40
N LEU A 50 -4.42 17.96 10.19
CA LEU A 50 -3.45 18.20 11.27
C LEU A 50 -3.43 19.66 11.75
N GLY A 51 -4.04 20.57 11.00
CA GLY A 51 -4.09 22.00 11.32
C GLY A 51 -2.74 22.70 11.25
N THR A 52 -1.81 22.22 10.41
CA THR A 52 -0.47 22.78 10.22
C THR A 52 0.04 22.55 8.80
N ASN A 53 0.87 23.45 8.30
CA ASN A 53 1.58 23.21 7.05
C ASN A 53 2.68 22.14 7.27
N LEU A 54 2.93 21.36 6.24
CA LEU A 54 3.88 20.25 6.27
C LEU A 54 5.06 20.53 5.34
N ASP A 55 6.27 20.31 5.81
CA ASP A 55 7.49 20.36 4.98
C ASP A 55 7.86 18.93 4.55
N TRP A 56 7.68 18.63 3.27
CA TRP A 56 7.82 17.31 2.72
C TRP A 56 8.43 17.31 1.31
N VAL A 57 9.05 16.19 0.96
CA VAL A 57 9.52 15.89 -0.39
C VAL A 57 9.00 14.54 -0.82
N ALA A 58 8.88 14.33 -2.13
CA ALA A 58 8.40 13.07 -2.67
C ALA A 58 9.06 12.72 -4.00
N VAL A 59 9.15 11.41 -4.25
CA VAL A 59 9.65 10.84 -5.49
C VAL A 59 8.61 9.88 -6.04
N ASN A 60 8.21 10.09 -7.31
CA ASN A 60 7.27 9.22 -8.00
C ASN A 60 8.00 8.08 -8.71
N HIS A 61 7.49 6.88 -8.54
CA HIS A 61 7.93 5.69 -9.24
C HIS A 61 6.83 5.24 -10.21
N TRP A 62 6.93 5.65 -11.47
CA TRP A 62 5.97 5.32 -12.53
C TRP A 62 6.29 4.00 -13.23
N ASN A 63 7.53 3.56 -13.16
CA ASN A 63 8.05 2.43 -13.90
C ASN A 63 7.89 1.10 -13.17
N THR A 64 6.81 0.93 -12.41
CA THR A 64 6.48 -0.29 -11.66
C THR A 64 5.09 -0.77 -12.04
N ASP A 65 4.76 -2.03 -11.77
CA ASP A 65 3.39 -2.55 -11.99
C ASP A 65 2.36 -1.87 -11.08
N ASN A 66 2.82 -1.12 -10.09
CA ASN A 66 2.00 -0.30 -9.21
C ASN A 66 2.68 1.07 -9.07
N PRO A 67 2.34 2.06 -9.90
CA PRO A 67 2.83 3.41 -9.75
C PRO A 67 2.59 3.93 -8.34
N HIS A 68 3.63 4.50 -7.72
CA HIS A 68 3.55 4.96 -6.34
C HIS A 68 4.51 6.11 -6.08
N THR A 69 4.28 6.81 -4.98
CA THR A 69 5.08 7.94 -4.53
C THR A 69 5.66 7.65 -3.15
N HIS A 70 6.97 7.76 -3.02
CA HIS A 70 7.63 7.80 -1.71
C HIS A 70 7.62 9.22 -1.19
N VAL A 71 7.12 9.41 0.02
CA VAL A 71 7.04 10.70 0.71
C VAL A 71 7.92 10.67 1.95
N VAL A 72 8.73 11.69 2.11
CA VAL A 72 9.46 11.99 3.35
C VAL A 72 8.94 13.30 3.90
N LEU A 73 8.43 13.26 5.11
CA LEU A 73 7.84 14.37 5.83
C LEU A 73 8.69 14.70 7.05
N ARG A 74 9.05 15.96 7.26
CA ARG A 74 9.75 16.41 8.44
C ARG A 74 8.91 16.26 9.70
N GLY A 75 9.59 15.99 10.80
CA GLY A 75 8.96 15.83 12.12
C GLY A 75 8.66 17.14 12.86
N LYS A 76 8.47 18.24 12.12
CA LYS A 76 8.15 19.55 12.69
C LYS A 76 6.88 20.13 12.06
N ASP A 77 6.08 20.83 12.89
CA ASP A 77 4.98 21.65 12.42
C ASP A 77 5.50 23.02 11.93
N ASP A 78 4.61 23.87 11.43
CA ASP A 78 4.94 25.22 10.95
C ASP A 78 5.35 26.19 12.07
N ALA A 79 5.07 25.86 13.34
CA ALA A 79 5.56 26.58 14.51
C ALA A 79 6.92 26.07 15.02
N GLY A 80 7.53 25.09 14.35
CA GLY A 80 8.80 24.48 14.73
C GLY A 80 8.74 23.50 15.91
N LYS A 81 7.54 23.12 16.35
CA LYS A 81 7.33 22.11 17.38
C LYS A 81 7.38 20.70 16.75
N ASP A 82 7.63 19.68 17.59
CA ASP A 82 7.58 18.31 17.14
C ASP A 82 6.18 17.96 16.63
N LEU A 83 6.11 17.53 15.37
CA LEU A 83 4.89 17.08 14.72
C LEU A 83 4.46 15.74 15.29
N ILE A 84 3.27 15.69 15.87
CA ILE A 84 2.70 14.46 16.43
C ILE A 84 1.53 14.03 15.55
N ILE A 85 1.67 12.86 14.94
CA ILE A 85 0.60 12.25 14.14
C ILE A 85 0.13 11.01 14.89
N SER A 86 -1.17 10.94 15.18
CA SER A 86 -1.73 9.77 15.88
C SER A 86 -1.56 8.50 15.06
N ARG A 87 -1.35 7.37 15.75
CA ARG A 87 -1.24 6.05 15.09
C ARG A 87 -2.47 5.74 14.24
N ASP A 88 -3.66 6.09 14.72
CA ASP A 88 -4.92 5.83 14.01
C ASP A 88 -5.02 6.66 12.74
N TYR A 89 -4.54 7.91 12.76
CA TYR A 89 -4.47 8.72 11.55
C TYR A 89 -3.51 8.13 10.51
N ILE A 90 -2.32 7.69 10.91
CA ILE A 90 -1.36 7.03 10.01
C ILE A 90 -1.94 5.73 9.46
N ALA A 91 -2.59 4.92 10.30
CA ALA A 91 -3.07 3.60 9.90
C ALA A 91 -4.35 3.63 9.06
N GLN A 92 -5.27 4.55 9.36
CA GLN A 92 -6.61 4.59 8.78
C GLN A 92 -6.97 5.95 8.17
N GLY A 93 -6.68 7.07 8.85
CA GLY A 93 -7.07 8.40 8.43
C GLY A 93 -6.48 8.77 7.06
N MET A 94 -5.18 8.65 6.88
CA MET A 94 -4.53 8.92 5.60
C MET A 94 -5.04 8.01 4.48
N ARG A 95 -5.27 6.73 4.78
CA ARG A 95 -5.82 5.78 3.81
C ARG A 95 -7.25 6.15 3.41
N GLY A 96 -8.07 6.59 4.37
CA GLY A 96 -9.40 7.12 4.10
C GLY A 96 -9.36 8.32 3.17
N ARG A 97 -8.51 9.31 3.48
CA ARG A 97 -8.33 10.50 2.63
C ARG A 97 -7.83 10.17 1.22
N ALA A 98 -6.90 9.23 1.10
CA ALA A 98 -6.45 8.76 -0.21
C ALA A 98 -7.57 8.08 -1.00
N SER A 99 -8.37 7.23 -0.36
CA SER A 99 -9.52 6.57 -1.01
C SER A 99 -10.61 7.57 -1.43
N GLU A 100 -10.95 8.53 -0.58
CA GLU A 100 -11.89 9.61 -0.91
C GLU A 100 -11.42 10.40 -2.13
N LEU A 101 -10.16 10.81 -2.15
CA LEU A 101 -9.57 11.56 -3.25
C LEU A 101 -9.54 10.75 -4.55
N ALA A 102 -9.21 9.45 -4.50
CA ALA A 102 -9.25 8.58 -5.66
C ALA A 102 -10.68 8.45 -6.21
N THR A 103 -11.68 8.29 -5.34
CA THR A 103 -13.09 8.24 -5.72
C THR A 103 -13.57 9.55 -6.35
N GLU A 104 -13.12 10.70 -5.85
CA GLU A 104 -13.45 12.00 -6.44
C GLU A 104 -12.88 12.17 -7.85
N TRP A 105 -11.69 11.63 -8.11
CA TRP A 105 -11.00 11.80 -9.39
C TRP A 105 -11.41 10.76 -10.44
N LEU A 106 -11.64 9.52 -10.03
CA LEU A 106 -11.91 8.39 -10.91
C LEU A 106 -13.37 7.95 -10.90
N GLY A 107 -14.16 8.46 -9.94
CA GLY A 107 -15.51 7.94 -9.67
C GLY A 107 -15.49 6.65 -8.83
N PRO A 108 -16.68 6.19 -8.40
CA PRO A 108 -16.82 4.93 -7.67
C PRO A 108 -16.46 3.75 -8.58
N ARG A 109 -15.67 2.80 -8.06
CA ARG A 109 -15.34 1.58 -8.78
C ARG A 109 -16.58 0.74 -9.08
N THR A 110 -16.64 0.20 -10.27
CA THR A 110 -17.64 -0.81 -10.62
C THR A 110 -17.32 -2.15 -9.96
N GLU A 111 -18.33 -2.99 -9.75
CA GLU A 111 -18.14 -4.35 -9.24
C GLU A 111 -17.18 -5.16 -10.12
N LEU A 112 -17.24 -4.97 -11.44
CA LEU A 112 -16.34 -5.63 -12.38
C LEU A 112 -14.88 -5.24 -12.18
N GLU A 113 -14.59 -3.96 -11.98
CA GLU A 113 -13.23 -3.46 -11.72
C GLU A 113 -12.69 -3.99 -10.39
N ILE A 114 -13.53 -4.03 -9.35
CA ILE A 114 -13.18 -4.63 -8.06
C ILE A 114 -12.79 -6.10 -8.25
N GLN A 115 -13.62 -6.86 -8.95
CA GLN A 115 -13.35 -8.29 -9.20
C GLN A 115 -12.09 -8.52 -10.03
N GLN A 116 -11.83 -7.69 -11.03
CA GLN A 116 -10.62 -7.77 -11.85
C GLN A 116 -9.36 -7.45 -11.02
N SER A 117 -9.44 -6.43 -10.15
CA SER A 117 -8.35 -6.08 -9.24
C SER A 117 -8.02 -7.25 -8.29
N LEU A 118 -9.03 -7.81 -7.63
CA LEU A 118 -8.85 -8.95 -6.74
C LEU A 118 -8.27 -10.20 -7.45
N ARG A 119 -8.68 -10.45 -8.70
CA ARG A 119 -8.10 -11.55 -9.50
C ARG A 119 -6.61 -11.34 -9.76
N ARG A 120 -6.19 -10.11 -10.07
CA ARG A 120 -4.77 -9.79 -10.25
C ARG A 120 -3.96 -9.98 -8.96
N GLU A 121 -4.56 -9.70 -7.80
CA GLU A 121 -3.90 -9.88 -6.50
C GLU A 121 -3.55 -11.34 -6.19
N VAL A 122 -4.27 -12.30 -6.73
CA VAL A 122 -4.04 -13.74 -6.46
C VAL A 122 -2.59 -14.14 -6.73
N ASP A 123 -2.02 -13.69 -7.84
CA ASP A 123 -0.69 -14.09 -8.29
C ASP A 123 0.45 -13.15 -7.89
N GLN A 124 0.14 -12.02 -7.25
CA GLN A 124 1.15 -11.04 -6.90
C GLN A 124 2.12 -11.52 -5.82
N GLU A 125 3.40 -11.20 -5.99
CA GLU A 125 4.48 -11.51 -5.05
C GLU A 125 4.72 -10.37 -4.06
N ARG A 126 3.64 -9.88 -3.49
CA ARG A 126 3.64 -8.81 -2.48
C ARG A 126 2.47 -9.01 -1.51
N TRP A 127 2.47 -8.26 -0.41
CA TRP A 127 1.33 -8.22 0.51
C TRP A 127 0.13 -7.53 -0.13
N THR A 128 -1.01 -8.22 -0.19
CA THR A 128 -2.22 -7.79 -0.90
C THR A 128 -3.43 -7.59 0.02
N SER A 129 -4.56 -7.16 -0.53
CA SER A 129 -5.82 -7.06 0.20
C SER A 129 -6.40 -8.45 0.53
N LEU A 130 -6.15 -9.44 -0.33
CA LEU A 130 -6.53 -10.83 -0.07
C LEU A 130 -5.80 -11.39 1.16
N ASP A 131 -4.52 -11.07 1.34
CA ASP A 131 -3.74 -11.50 2.51
C ASP A 131 -4.28 -10.88 3.80
N ARG A 132 -4.68 -9.60 3.75
CA ARG A 132 -5.35 -8.94 4.90
C ARG A 132 -6.69 -9.60 5.24
N THR A 133 -7.42 -10.06 4.23
CA THR A 133 -8.68 -10.79 4.45
C THR A 133 -8.40 -12.15 5.08
N LEU A 134 -7.43 -12.92 4.57
CA LEU A 134 -7.01 -14.19 5.16
C LEU A 134 -6.55 -14.01 6.60
N GLN A 135 -5.80 -12.96 6.90
CA GLN A 135 -5.34 -12.66 8.26
C GLN A 135 -6.52 -12.42 9.22
N ARG A 136 -7.55 -11.69 8.78
CA ARG A 136 -8.76 -11.45 9.58
C ARG A 136 -9.60 -12.72 9.81
N GLU A 137 -9.61 -13.63 8.85
CA GLU A 137 -10.33 -14.91 8.93
C GLU A 137 -9.56 -15.98 9.72
N THR A 138 -8.32 -15.71 10.10
CA THR A 138 -7.48 -16.63 10.87
C THR A 138 -8.04 -16.78 12.29
N GLN A 139 -8.33 -18.03 12.67
CA GLN A 139 -8.78 -18.41 14.01
C GLN A 139 -7.86 -19.46 14.58
N GLY A 140 -7.23 -19.17 15.72
CA GLY A 140 -6.26 -20.11 16.31
C GLY A 140 -5.07 -20.46 15.42
N GLY A 141 -4.66 -19.55 14.50
CA GLY A 141 -3.58 -19.78 13.55
C GLY A 141 -4.01 -20.53 12.29
N LEU A 142 -5.27 -20.89 12.14
CA LEU A 142 -5.80 -21.65 11.01
C LEU A 142 -6.90 -20.88 10.26
N ILE A 143 -6.99 -21.12 8.95
CA ILE A 143 -8.00 -20.59 8.04
C ILE A 143 -8.83 -21.75 7.50
N HIS A 144 -10.14 -21.72 7.72
CA HIS A 144 -11.07 -22.76 7.28
C HIS A 144 -11.87 -22.28 6.07
N VAL A 145 -11.45 -22.64 4.84
CA VAL A 145 -12.10 -22.16 3.61
C VAL A 145 -13.43 -22.85 3.31
N ASN A 146 -13.73 -23.97 3.96
CA ASN A 146 -14.97 -24.73 3.76
C ASN A 146 -15.98 -24.61 4.91
N ARG A 147 -15.70 -23.77 5.92
CA ARG A 147 -16.60 -23.60 7.07
C ARG A 147 -17.85 -22.83 6.67
N PRO A 148 -19.04 -23.31 6.99
CA PRO A 148 -20.24 -22.48 6.93
C PRO A 148 -20.06 -21.30 7.91
N THR A 149 -20.15 -20.09 7.41
CA THR A 149 -20.15 -18.88 8.24
C THR A 149 -21.55 -18.30 8.23
N ASP A 150 -21.95 -17.65 9.32
CA ASP A 150 -23.23 -16.96 9.45
C ASP A 150 -23.32 -15.78 8.44
N ASP A 151 -22.18 -15.31 7.95
CA ASP A 151 -22.07 -14.35 6.87
C ASP A 151 -21.43 -15.05 5.65
N PRO A 152 -22.24 -15.50 4.67
CA PRO A 152 -21.73 -16.28 3.54
C PRO A 152 -20.85 -15.42 2.64
N VAL A 153 -19.54 -15.58 2.74
CA VAL A 153 -18.60 -15.04 1.77
C VAL A 153 -19.05 -15.51 0.37
N PRO A 154 -19.27 -14.60 -0.58
CA PRO A 154 -19.68 -14.97 -1.92
C PRO A 154 -18.78 -16.04 -2.50
N LYS A 155 -19.33 -17.05 -3.18
CA LYS A 155 -18.55 -18.17 -3.77
C LYS A 155 -17.35 -17.69 -4.59
N GLN A 156 -17.51 -16.57 -5.26
CA GLN A 156 -16.47 -15.97 -6.10
C GLN A 156 -15.30 -15.42 -5.25
N GLN A 157 -15.57 -14.77 -4.14
CA GLN A 157 -14.55 -14.29 -3.22
C GLN A 157 -13.81 -15.45 -2.56
N ARG A 158 -14.52 -16.52 -2.17
CA ARG A 158 -13.92 -17.73 -1.62
C ARG A 158 -12.94 -18.39 -2.60
N ALA A 159 -13.28 -18.46 -3.89
CA ALA A 159 -12.39 -18.97 -4.92
C ALA A 159 -11.09 -18.15 -5.03
N LEU A 160 -11.16 -16.82 -4.89
CA LEU A 160 -9.99 -15.95 -4.89
C LEU A 160 -9.10 -16.19 -3.67
N LEU A 161 -9.69 -16.35 -2.47
CA LEU A 161 -8.95 -16.65 -1.25
C LEU A 161 -8.24 -18.00 -1.33
N ILE A 162 -8.90 -19.02 -1.88
CA ILE A 162 -8.28 -20.35 -2.12
C ILE A 162 -7.13 -20.22 -3.12
N GLY A 163 -7.33 -19.53 -4.23
CA GLY A 163 -6.29 -19.25 -5.22
C GLY A 163 -5.08 -18.55 -4.60
N ARG A 164 -5.34 -17.57 -3.72
CA ARG A 164 -4.28 -16.86 -2.99
C ARG A 164 -3.51 -17.78 -2.04
N LEU A 165 -4.19 -18.62 -1.27
CA LEU A 165 -3.57 -19.59 -0.37
C LEU A 165 -2.69 -20.57 -1.14
N GLN A 166 -3.13 -21.07 -2.29
CA GLN A 166 -2.33 -21.92 -3.17
C GLN A 166 -1.09 -21.19 -3.71
N ARG A 167 -1.22 -19.88 -4.04
CA ARG A 167 -0.06 -19.08 -4.43
C ARG A 167 0.91 -18.88 -3.27
N LEU A 168 0.42 -18.57 -2.07
CA LEU A 168 1.23 -18.46 -0.85
C LEU A 168 1.96 -19.76 -0.55
N GLN A 169 1.32 -20.93 -0.76
CA GLN A 169 1.96 -22.23 -0.61
C GLN A 169 3.13 -22.41 -1.59
N ARG A 170 2.95 -22.04 -2.86
CA ARG A 170 4.05 -22.08 -3.86
C ARG A 170 5.21 -21.15 -3.50
N MET A 171 4.94 -20.08 -2.79
CA MET A 171 5.96 -19.15 -2.26
C MET A 171 6.53 -19.58 -0.89
N GLY A 172 6.10 -20.72 -0.35
CA GLY A 172 6.54 -21.21 0.96
C GLY A 172 6.00 -20.40 2.14
N GLN A 173 4.90 -19.65 1.95
CA GLN A 173 4.32 -18.79 3.00
C GLN A 173 3.05 -19.36 3.63
N ALA A 174 2.51 -20.45 3.09
CA ALA A 174 1.35 -21.17 3.63
C ALA A 174 1.46 -22.67 3.37
N HIS A 175 0.70 -23.46 4.12
CA HIS A 175 0.52 -24.90 3.84
C HIS A 175 -0.90 -25.32 4.21
N GLU A 176 -1.39 -26.32 3.50
CA GLU A 176 -2.66 -26.97 3.81
C GLU A 176 -2.43 -28.06 4.86
N SER A 177 -2.97 -27.88 6.06
CA SER A 177 -2.81 -28.82 7.18
C SER A 177 -3.80 -29.98 7.11
N ALA A 178 -4.97 -29.75 6.55
CA ALA A 178 -6.02 -30.74 6.26
C ALA A 178 -6.88 -30.20 5.10
N PRO A 179 -7.68 -31.02 4.42
CA PRO A 179 -8.52 -30.57 3.32
C PRO A 179 -9.36 -29.34 3.66
N GLY A 180 -9.06 -28.20 3.03
CA GLY A 180 -9.71 -26.90 3.27
C GLY A 180 -9.31 -26.20 4.57
N VAL A 181 -8.26 -26.66 5.26
CA VAL A 181 -7.70 -26.04 6.46
C VAL A 181 -6.26 -25.60 6.20
N TRP A 182 -6.01 -24.32 6.27
CA TRP A 182 -4.73 -23.70 5.90
C TRP A 182 -4.08 -23.01 7.09
N ALA A 183 -2.75 -23.06 7.13
CA ALA A 183 -1.94 -22.23 8.01
C ALA A 183 -1.05 -21.31 7.18
N VAL A 184 -1.05 -20.02 7.51
CA VAL A 184 -0.15 -19.01 6.94
C VAL A 184 0.96 -18.73 7.95
N HIS A 185 2.19 -18.62 7.48
CA HIS A 185 3.32 -18.37 8.37
C HIS A 185 3.20 -17.00 9.05
N ALA A 186 3.59 -16.92 10.31
CA ALA A 186 3.48 -15.68 11.11
C ALA A 186 4.26 -14.51 10.48
N GLU A 187 5.35 -14.80 9.77
CA GLU A 187 6.22 -13.80 9.12
C GLU A 187 5.83 -13.51 7.67
N ALA A 188 4.75 -14.14 7.15
CA ALA A 188 4.35 -14.00 5.75
C ALA A 188 4.13 -12.54 5.34
N GLU A 189 3.53 -11.73 6.20
CA GLU A 189 3.35 -10.29 5.92
C GLU A 189 4.69 -9.59 5.70
N GLN A 190 5.66 -9.80 6.59
CA GLN A 190 6.98 -9.16 6.49
C GLN A 190 7.72 -9.62 5.23
N VAL A 191 7.68 -10.92 4.93
CA VAL A 191 8.32 -11.50 3.74
C VAL A 191 7.70 -10.94 2.45
N LEU A 192 6.37 -10.91 2.36
CA LEU A 192 5.66 -10.42 1.17
C LEU A 192 5.84 -8.91 0.96
N ARG A 193 5.90 -8.12 2.02
CA ARG A 193 6.23 -6.70 1.92
C ARG A 193 7.65 -6.49 1.39
N ALA A 194 8.63 -7.23 1.91
CA ALA A 194 10.01 -7.16 1.43
C ALA A 194 10.17 -7.65 -0.02
N MET A 195 9.38 -8.65 -0.45
CA MET A 195 9.36 -9.10 -1.85
C MET A 195 8.81 -8.01 -2.78
N GLY A 196 7.72 -7.33 -2.40
CA GLY A 196 7.16 -6.20 -3.14
C GLY A 196 8.18 -5.09 -3.33
N GLU A 197 8.85 -4.65 -2.25
CA GLU A 197 9.89 -3.62 -2.30
C GLU A 197 11.07 -4.00 -3.22
N ARG A 198 11.56 -5.24 -3.13
CA ARG A 198 12.64 -5.73 -4.02
C ARG A 198 12.21 -5.79 -5.48
N GLY A 199 11.00 -6.24 -5.76
CA GLY A 199 10.45 -6.26 -7.11
C GLY A 199 10.45 -4.88 -7.74
N ASP A 200 10.06 -3.86 -7.01
CA ASP A 200 10.04 -2.47 -7.46
C ASP A 200 11.46 -1.92 -7.73
N ILE A 201 12.42 -2.20 -6.85
CA ILE A 201 13.82 -1.77 -7.01
C ILE A 201 14.45 -2.43 -8.24
N VAL A 202 14.31 -3.75 -8.40
CA VAL A 202 14.91 -4.50 -9.52
C VAL A 202 14.35 -4.02 -10.86
N ARG A 203 13.04 -3.81 -10.96
CA ARG A 203 12.40 -3.29 -12.18
C ARG A 203 12.86 -1.87 -12.52
N THR A 204 12.99 -1.01 -11.52
CA THR A 204 13.51 0.35 -11.70
C THR A 204 14.95 0.33 -12.23
N MET A 205 15.81 -0.52 -11.68
CA MET A 205 17.19 -0.68 -12.14
C MET A 205 17.28 -1.25 -13.57
N GLN A 206 16.52 -2.29 -13.89
CA GLN A 206 16.53 -2.90 -15.23
C GLN A 206 16.09 -1.92 -16.31
N ARG A 207 15.09 -1.07 -16.05
CA ARG A 207 14.65 -0.03 -17.00
C ARG A 207 15.65 1.11 -17.13
N ALA A 208 16.30 1.51 -16.04
CA ALA A 208 17.37 2.51 -16.10
C ALA A 208 18.59 2.03 -16.92
N MET A 209 18.87 0.72 -16.89
CA MET A 209 19.96 0.11 -17.67
C MET A 209 19.58 -0.21 -19.13
N GLY A 210 18.30 -0.47 -19.41
CA GLY A 210 17.81 -0.76 -20.76
C GLY A 210 17.46 0.46 -21.61
N GLY A 211 17.55 1.66 -21.06
CA GLY A 211 17.25 2.94 -21.73
C GLY A 211 18.46 3.68 -22.32
N VAL A 212 19.61 3.03 -22.48
CA VAL A 212 20.76 3.60 -23.21
C VAL A 212 20.70 3.09 -24.65
N PRO A 213 20.55 4.00 -25.66
CA PRO A 213 20.58 3.64 -27.08
C PRO A 213 21.96 3.15 -27.52
#